data_e355800eadc1fa2fc663c044e4e9a500
#
_entry.id   e355800eadc1fa2fc663c044e4e9a500
#
_cell.length_a   1.000
_cell.length_b   1.000
_cell.length_c   1.000
_cell.angle_alpha   90.00
_cell.angle_beta   90.00
_cell.angle_gamma   90.00
#
_symmetry.space_group_name_H-M   'P 1'
#
loop_
_entity.id
_entity.type
_entity.pdbx_description
1 polymer ?
#
loop_
_entity_poly.entity_id
_entity_poly.type
_entity_poly.pdbx_seq_one_letter_code
_entity_poly.pdbx_strand_id
1 'polypeptide(L)'
;MRVVRWLMKHVVLLSILTASAAGCSTENDDSTADATTSSSIATAGPVPFVTEARAMTFGTKDLAAASDEELLRLGKVVCDGLGIEGLGFGRVVQRLMQSEAHPTTTEARAFIRSAVRNLCPEHASAVR
;
A
#
# COMPACT_ATOMS: atom_id res chain seq x y z
N MET A 1 -34.78 25.27 1.50
CA MET A 1 -34.92 25.46 0.05
C MET A 1 -33.67 26.15 -0.47
N ARG A 2 -32.80 25.41 -1.11
CA ARG A 2 -32.01 25.74 -2.30
C ARG A 2 -31.03 24.63 -2.54
N VAL A 3 -31.51 23.74 -3.37
CA VAL A 3 -30.74 22.75 -4.11
C VAL A 3 -29.81 23.51 -5.05
N VAL A 4 -28.53 23.35 -4.95
CA VAL A 4 -27.57 23.69 -5.99
C VAL A 4 -26.84 22.41 -6.35
N ARG A 5 -27.37 21.77 -7.23
CA ARG A 5 -26.96 21.26 -8.55
C ARG A 5 -25.56 21.77 -8.93
N TRP A 6 -24.59 20.91 -8.78
CA TRP A 6 -23.40 20.98 -9.61
C TRP A 6 -23.17 19.60 -10.25
N LEU A 7 -23.95 19.39 -11.29
CA LEU A 7 -23.61 18.53 -12.41
C LEU A 7 -22.73 19.36 -13.32
N MET A 8 -21.66 18.83 -13.77
CA MET A 8 -21.16 18.87 -15.13
C MET A 8 -19.67 18.66 -15.17
N LYS A 9 -19.38 17.56 -15.82
CA LYS A 9 -18.65 17.54 -17.10
C LYS A 9 -17.15 17.73 -16.96
N HIS A 10 -16.42 16.65 -17.15
CA HIS A 10 -15.48 16.65 -18.28
C HIS A 10 -15.13 15.21 -18.61
N VAL A 11 -15.81 14.73 -19.63
CA VAL A 11 -15.33 13.68 -20.51
C VAL A 11 -14.24 14.31 -21.36
N VAL A 12 -13.02 13.87 -21.23
CA VAL A 12 -12.02 14.03 -22.28
C VAL A 12 -11.38 12.68 -22.50
N LEU A 13 -11.80 12.06 -23.59
CA LEU A 13 -11.05 11.07 -24.32
C LEU A 13 -9.66 11.63 -24.67
N LEU A 14 -8.62 10.89 -24.38
CA LEU A 14 -7.48 10.86 -25.27
C LEU A 14 -6.82 9.48 -25.24
N SER A 15 -7.12 8.76 -26.31
CA SER A 15 -6.36 7.58 -26.75
C SER A 15 -4.99 8.01 -27.25
N ILE A 16 -3.93 7.39 -26.78
CA ILE A 16 -2.71 7.27 -27.58
C ILE A 16 -2.14 5.87 -27.36
N LEU A 17 -2.23 5.07 -28.42
CA LEU A 17 -1.39 3.89 -28.68
C LEU A 17 0.07 4.32 -28.77
N THR A 18 0.96 3.54 -28.22
CA THR A 18 2.19 3.13 -28.92
C THR A 18 2.76 1.85 -28.34
N ALA A 19 3.08 1.00 -29.26
CA ALA A 19 3.62 -0.34 -29.13
C ALA A 19 5.16 -0.33 -29.02
N SER A 20 5.68 -1.56 -28.80
CA SER A 20 7.06 -2.06 -29.06
C SER A 20 8.05 -1.86 -27.90
N ALA A 21 8.90 -2.81 -27.55
CA ALA A 21 9.42 -3.99 -28.20
C ALA A 21 10.08 -4.94 -27.20
N ALA A 22 10.12 -6.17 -27.57
CA ALA A 22 10.91 -7.31 -27.18
C ALA A 22 12.40 -7.03 -26.84
N GLY A 23 12.93 -7.87 -25.95
CA GLY A 23 14.38 -7.99 -25.72
C GLY A 23 14.67 -8.94 -24.57
N CYS A 24 14.75 -10.21 -24.89
CA CYS A 24 15.85 -11.19 -24.78
C CYS A 24 16.33 -11.56 -23.38
N SER A 25 16.07 -12.83 -23.13
CA SER A 25 16.77 -13.87 -22.37
C SER A 25 18.26 -13.63 -22.12
N THR A 26 18.68 -13.96 -20.91
CA THR A 26 19.90 -14.73 -20.70
C THR A 26 19.73 -15.60 -19.44
N GLU A 27 19.67 -16.90 -19.69
CA GLU A 27 19.98 -17.94 -18.72
C GLU A 27 21.44 -17.80 -18.34
N ASN A 28 21.75 -17.92 -17.07
CA ASN A 28 22.99 -18.50 -16.61
C ASN A 28 22.75 -19.28 -15.32
N ASP A 29 22.72 -20.60 -15.49
CA ASP A 29 23.09 -21.57 -14.48
C ASP A 29 24.49 -21.26 -13.96
N ASP A 30 24.67 -21.20 -12.65
CA ASP A 30 25.76 -21.96 -12.05
C ASP A 30 25.48 -22.19 -10.54
N SER A 31 25.52 -23.45 -10.17
CA SER A 31 25.46 -23.99 -8.82
C SER A 31 26.72 -23.61 -8.06
N THR A 32 26.57 -23.11 -6.86
CA THR A 32 27.48 -23.49 -5.77
C THR A 32 26.77 -23.26 -4.41
N ALA A 33 26.56 -24.35 -3.72
CA ALA A 33 26.06 -24.37 -2.35
C ALA A 33 27.12 -23.74 -1.45
N ASP A 34 26.72 -22.71 -0.71
CA ASP A 34 27.40 -22.31 0.52
C ASP A 34 26.35 -21.93 1.56
N ALA A 35 26.34 -22.71 2.63
CA ALA A 35 25.45 -22.53 3.76
C ALA A 35 25.98 -21.35 4.60
N THR A 36 25.51 -20.18 4.30
CA THR A 36 25.72 -19.01 5.15
C THR A 36 24.39 -18.56 5.70
N THR A 37 24.30 -18.55 7.02
CA THR A 37 23.19 -18.03 7.83
C THR A 37 22.61 -16.76 7.21
N SER A 38 21.57 -16.90 6.41
CA SER A 38 20.83 -15.78 5.86
C SER A 38 20.05 -15.09 6.98
N SER A 39 20.62 -14.01 7.49
CA SER A 39 19.80 -12.92 8.00
C SER A 39 18.84 -12.54 6.86
N SER A 40 17.60 -13.01 6.94
CA SER A 40 16.53 -12.57 6.02
C SER A 40 16.42 -11.06 6.12
N ILE A 41 17.11 -10.38 5.22
CA ILE A 41 16.77 -8.99 4.90
C ILE A 41 15.36 -9.09 4.35
N ALA A 42 14.38 -8.71 5.16
CA ALA A 42 12.99 -8.65 4.74
C ALA A 42 12.93 -7.72 3.53
N THR A 43 12.84 -8.31 2.35
CA THR A 43 12.75 -7.57 1.10
C THR A 43 11.47 -6.77 1.13
N ALA A 44 11.58 -5.44 1.18
CA ALA A 44 10.43 -4.56 1.07
C ALA A 44 9.71 -4.79 -0.27
N GLY A 45 8.39 -4.66 -0.28
CA GLY A 45 7.61 -4.82 -1.50
C GLY A 45 6.16 -5.24 -1.27
N PRO A 46 5.40 -5.42 -2.36
CA PRO A 46 3.98 -5.78 -2.29
C PRO A 46 3.71 -7.11 -1.59
N VAL A 47 4.50 -8.14 -1.88
CA VAL A 47 4.29 -9.49 -1.32
C VAL A 47 4.49 -9.52 0.20
N PRO A 48 5.58 -8.98 0.77
CA PRO A 48 5.72 -8.88 2.21
C PRO A 48 4.61 -8.07 2.87
N PHE A 49 4.17 -6.96 2.25
CA PHE A 49 3.06 -6.17 2.77
C PHE A 49 1.77 -6.99 2.88
N VAL A 50 1.39 -7.68 1.81
CA VAL A 50 0.17 -8.50 1.78
C VAL A 50 0.21 -9.59 2.85
N THR A 51 1.36 -10.26 3.01
CA THR A 51 1.54 -11.30 4.02
C THR A 51 1.39 -10.75 5.43
N GLU A 52 2.03 -9.62 5.73
CA GLU A 52 1.92 -8.96 7.02
C GLU A 52 0.49 -8.46 7.29
N ALA A 53 -0.13 -7.80 6.30
CA ALA A 53 -1.47 -7.26 6.44
C ALA A 53 -2.51 -8.35 6.75
N ARG A 54 -2.42 -9.51 6.11
CA ARG A 54 -3.30 -10.66 6.39
C ARG A 54 -3.21 -11.19 7.82
N ALA A 55 -2.06 -11.05 8.45
CA ALA A 55 -1.85 -11.47 9.83
C ALA A 55 -2.30 -10.43 10.87
N MET A 56 -2.75 -9.23 10.43
CA MET A 56 -3.16 -8.15 11.32
C MET A 56 -4.65 -8.22 11.63
N THR A 57 -5.00 -7.84 12.86
CA THR A 57 -6.36 -7.43 13.20
C THR A 57 -6.57 -5.99 12.75
N PHE A 58 -7.73 -5.68 12.17
CA PHE A 58 -8.06 -4.34 11.69
C PHE A 58 -9.53 -4.02 11.91
N GLY A 59 -9.88 -3.76 13.14
CA GLY A 59 -11.24 -3.47 13.56
C GLY A 59 -12.20 -4.61 13.19
N THR A 60 -13.27 -4.30 12.48
CA THR A 60 -14.27 -5.27 12.02
C THR A 60 -13.92 -5.93 10.68
N LYS A 61 -12.84 -5.49 10.01
CA LYS A 61 -12.47 -6.00 8.69
C LYS A 61 -11.59 -7.23 8.81
N ASP A 62 -12.01 -8.30 8.15
CA ASP A 62 -11.20 -9.50 8.00
C ASP A 62 -10.17 -9.31 6.87
N LEU A 63 -8.95 -8.95 7.24
CA LEU A 63 -7.86 -8.78 6.27
C LEU A 63 -7.33 -10.13 5.77
N ALA A 64 -7.54 -11.21 6.50
CA ALA A 64 -7.11 -12.55 6.06
C ALA A 64 -7.91 -13.03 4.85
N ALA A 65 -9.19 -12.67 4.78
CA ALA A 65 -10.09 -12.99 3.66
C ALA A 65 -10.01 -12.00 2.50
N ALA A 66 -9.35 -10.84 2.67
CA ALA A 66 -9.23 -9.82 1.63
C ALA A 66 -8.34 -10.30 0.47
N SER A 67 -8.65 -9.87 -0.75
CA SER A 67 -7.78 -10.12 -1.91
C SER A 67 -6.48 -9.32 -1.81
N ASP A 68 -5.43 -9.79 -2.51
CA ASP A 68 -4.14 -9.07 -2.59
C ASP A 68 -4.32 -7.66 -3.12
N GLU A 69 -5.15 -7.51 -4.17
CA GLU A 69 -5.45 -6.22 -4.78
C GLU A 69 -6.11 -5.26 -3.79
N GLU A 70 -7.05 -5.74 -3.00
CA GLU A 70 -7.72 -4.92 -1.98
C GLU A 70 -6.74 -4.47 -0.89
N LEU A 71 -5.87 -5.37 -0.41
CA LEU A 71 -4.85 -5.03 0.57
C LEU A 71 -3.87 -4.01 0.02
N LEU A 72 -3.38 -4.20 -1.21
CA LEU A 72 -2.47 -3.26 -1.87
C LEU A 72 -3.14 -1.89 -2.08
N ARG A 73 -4.41 -1.87 -2.46
CA ARG A 73 -5.16 -0.62 -2.58
C ARG A 73 -5.27 0.11 -1.25
N LEU A 74 -5.55 -0.61 -0.16
CA LEU A 74 -5.60 -0.02 1.19
C LEU A 74 -4.22 0.53 1.60
N GLY A 75 -3.15 -0.21 1.35
CA GLY A 75 -1.79 0.24 1.62
C GLY A 75 -1.42 1.48 0.81
N LYS A 76 -1.79 1.51 -0.48
CA LYS A 76 -1.57 2.68 -1.33
C LYS A 76 -2.31 3.92 -0.83
N VAL A 77 -3.55 3.80 -0.38
CA VAL A 77 -4.31 4.93 0.21
C VAL A 77 -3.57 5.52 1.41
N VAL A 78 -2.94 4.67 2.22
CA VAL A 78 -2.10 5.12 3.34
C VAL A 78 -0.88 5.91 2.84
N CYS A 79 -0.16 5.37 1.86
CA CYS A 79 1.00 6.03 1.27
C CYS A 79 0.63 7.38 0.66
N ASP A 80 -0.42 7.41 -0.14
CA ASP A 80 -0.95 8.64 -0.75
C ASP A 80 -1.35 9.66 0.32
N GLY A 81 -1.97 9.20 1.42
CA GLY A 81 -2.34 10.05 2.54
C GLY A 81 -1.14 10.69 3.25
N LEU A 82 -0.05 9.95 3.40
CA LEU A 82 1.19 10.46 4.00
C LEU A 82 1.93 11.43 3.08
N GLY A 83 1.76 11.31 1.75
CA GLY A 83 2.32 12.20 0.75
C GLY A 83 1.61 13.56 0.64
N ILE A 84 0.44 13.72 1.25
CA ILE A 84 -0.28 15.00 1.24
C ILE A 84 0.40 15.98 2.21
N GLU A 85 0.86 17.11 1.70
CA GLU A 85 1.45 18.17 2.53
C GLU A 85 0.51 18.60 3.65
N GLY A 86 1.02 18.66 4.88
CA GLY A 86 0.26 19.02 6.06
C GLY A 86 -0.65 17.92 6.63
N LEU A 87 -0.72 16.76 5.98
CA LEU A 87 -1.43 15.59 6.50
C LEU A 87 -0.45 14.67 7.22
N GLY A 88 -0.08 15.00 8.44
CA GLY A 88 0.86 14.18 9.22
C GLY A 88 0.29 12.83 9.64
N PHE A 89 1.18 11.93 10.10
CA PHE A 89 0.87 10.57 10.55
C PHE A 89 -0.39 10.47 11.44
N GLY A 90 -0.52 11.36 12.44
CA GLY A 90 -1.67 11.36 13.35
C GLY A 90 -3.02 11.55 12.63
N ARG A 91 -3.05 12.35 11.57
CA ARG A 91 -4.26 12.54 10.76
C ARG A 91 -4.61 11.33 9.92
N VAL A 92 -3.61 10.65 9.38
CA VAL A 92 -3.82 9.39 8.64
C VAL A 92 -4.36 8.32 9.58
N VAL A 93 -3.79 8.19 10.80
CA VAL A 93 -4.33 7.31 11.86
C VAL A 93 -5.79 7.63 12.14
N GLN A 94 -6.12 8.90 12.38
CA GLN A 94 -7.49 9.32 12.67
C GLN A 94 -8.47 8.99 11.54
N ARG A 95 -8.06 9.17 10.28
CA ARG A 95 -8.89 8.79 9.12
C ARG A 95 -9.15 7.29 9.05
N LEU A 96 -8.13 6.47 9.31
CA LEU A 96 -8.33 5.02 9.35
C LEU A 96 -9.29 4.59 10.46
N MET A 97 -9.18 5.18 11.65
CA MET A 97 -10.10 4.90 12.76
C MET A 97 -11.55 5.28 12.45
N GLN A 98 -11.77 6.24 11.57
CA GLN A 98 -13.10 6.69 11.12
C GLN A 98 -13.61 5.91 9.90
N SER A 99 -12.83 4.96 9.38
CA SER A 99 -13.28 4.08 8.30
C SER A 99 -14.35 3.09 8.80
N GLU A 100 -15.06 2.45 7.86
CA GLU A 100 -16.07 1.44 8.19
C GLU A 100 -15.51 0.25 8.99
N ALA A 101 -14.23 0.00 8.90
CA ALA A 101 -13.56 -1.05 9.66
C ALA A 101 -13.39 -0.70 11.14
N HIS A 102 -13.43 0.58 11.51
CA HIS A 102 -13.25 1.07 12.88
C HIS A 102 -12.07 0.45 13.65
N PRO A 103 -10.85 0.43 13.07
CA PRO A 103 -9.70 -0.12 13.77
C PRO A 103 -9.36 0.72 15.01
N THR A 104 -8.77 0.08 16.00
CA THR A 104 -8.18 0.79 17.13
C THR A 104 -6.96 1.62 16.69
N THR A 105 -6.55 2.57 17.51
CA THR A 105 -5.33 3.38 17.24
C THR A 105 -4.10 2.50 17.05
N THR A 106 -3.98 1.41 17.82
CA THR A 106 -2.86 0.48 17.74
C THR A 106 -2.86 -0.26 16.41
N GLU A 107 -4.00 -0.79 16.00
CA GLU A 107 -4.17 -1.49 14.72
C GLU A 107 -3.92 -0.56 13.53
N ALA A 108 -4.48 0.65 13.55
CA ALA A 108 -4.26 1.64 12.51
C ALA A 108 -2.77 2.00 12.37
N ARG A 109 -2.07 2.21 13.50
CA ARG A 109 -0.63 2.49 13.50
C ARG A 109 0.19 1.32 12.99
N ALA A 110 -0.14 0.09 13.36
CA ALA A 110 0.54 -1.11 12.90
C ALA A 110 0.40 -1.25 11.38
N PHE A 111 -0.82 -1.08 10.87
CA PHE A 111 -1.10 -1.15 9.43
C PHE A 111 -0.34 -0.07 8.65
N ILE A 112 -0.34 1.19 9.11
CA ILE A 112 0.41 2.28 8.46
C ILE A 112 1.91 1.98 8.45
N ARG A 113 2.49 1.52 9.55
CA ARG A 113 3.92 1.18 9.62
C ARG A 113 4.29 0.04 8.66
N SER A 114 3.43 -0.97 8.51
CA SER A 114 3.64 -2.04 7.55
C SER A 114 3.57 -1.51 6.12
N ALA A 115 2.58 -0.67 5.79
CA ALA A 115 2.47 -0.03 4.48
C ALA A 115 3.71 0.81 4.17
N VAL A 116 4.14 1.66 5.09
CA VAL A 116 5.34 2.50 4.92
C VAL A 116 6.59 1.66 4.71
N ARG A 117 6.81 0.64 5.54
CA ARG A 117 8.00 -0.20 5.43
C ARG A 117 8.10 -0.92 4.09
N ASN A 118 6.97 -1.37 3.55
CA ASN A 118 6.93 -2.26 2.41
C ASN A 118 6.56 -1.56 1.09
N LEU A 119 5.71 -0.53 1.12
CA LEU A 119 5.17 0.08 -0.10
C LEU A 119 5.69 1.50 -0.37
N CYS A 120 6.00 2.26 0.69
CA CYS A 120 6.40 3.67 0.55
C CYS A 120 7.47 4.06 1.59
N PRO A 121 8.67 3.44 1.54
CA PRO A 121 9.73 3.66 2.52
C PRO A 121 10.22 5.11 2.59
N GLU A 122 9.96 5.93 1.57
CA GLU A 122 10.22 7.37 1.56
C GLU A 122 9.50 8.11 2.68
N HIS A 123 8.38 7.57 3.18
CA HIS A 123 7.63 8.14 4.31
C HIS A 123 8.07 7.61 5.68
N ALA A 124 9.17 6.87 5.77
CA ALA A 124 9.64 6.27 7.05
C ALA A 124 9.89 7.30 8.15
N SER A 125 10.28 8.52 7.80
CA SER A 125 10.48 9.61 8.77
C SER A 125 9.17 10.10 9.40
N ALA A 126 8.06 9.99 8.70
CA ALA A 126 6.75 10.45 9.16
C ALA A 126 6.12 9.55 10.24
N VAL A 127 6.54 8.28 10.34
CA VAL A 127 5.92 7.25 11.22
C VAL A 127 6.74 6.89 12.46
N ARG A 128 7.76 7.68 12.76
CA ARG A 128 8.64 7.53 13.95
C ARG A 128 7.97 8.00 15.22
#